data_9b740dfcca49ab419a1584d06e31b746
#
_entry.id   9b740dfcca49ab419a1584d06e31b746
#
_cell.length_a   1.000
_cell.length_b   1.000
_cell.length_c   1.000
_cell.angle_alpha   90.00
_cell.angle_beta   90.00
_cell.angle_gamma   90.00
#
_symmetry.space_group_name_H-M   'P 1'
#
loop_
_entity.id
_entity.type
_entity.pdbx_description
1 polymer ?
#
loop_
_entity_poly.entity_id
_entity_poly.type
_entity_poly.pdbx_seq_one_letter_code
_entity_poly.pdbx_strand_id
1 'polypeptide(L)'
;MNAATNKAIVAVAIVLHPHPQYGGTMNNKIVHLMYNIFIENGFSVIKVNFRGVGKSDGVFDNGQGELSDAAAALDWIERQNLDYSQCWVSGFSFGSLICMQLIMRRPEVNNFITISPQPNVYDFSFLAPCPTSGQVI
;
A
#
# COMPACT_ATOMS: atom_id res chain seq x y z
N MET A 1 31.40 -18.42 -7.46
CA MET A 1 30.06 -18.01 -7.03
C MET A 1 29.08 -18.27 -8.19
N ASN A 2 28.01 -18.93 -7.91
CA ASN A 2 27.05 -19.24 -8.94
C ASN A 2 25.91 -18.20 -8.97
N ALA A 3 25.10 -18.22 -10.02
CA ALA A 3 24.01 -17.26 -10.21
C ALA A 3 22.96 -17.31 -9.08
N ALA A 4 22.77 -18.46 -8.45
CA ALA A 4 21.79 -18.61 -7.39
C ALA A 4 22.17 -17.82 -6.13
N THR A 5 23.46 -17.65 -5.87
CA THR A 5 23.93 -16.87 -4.72
C THR A 5 23.93 -15.37 -4.98
N ASN A 6 23.74 -14.96 -6.25
CA ASN A 6 23.67 -13.56 -6.67
C ASN A 6 22.26 -13.14 -7.04
N LYS A 7 21.28 -13.87 -6.56
CA LYS A 7 19.88 -13.54 -6.83
C LYS A 7 19.58 -12.14 -6.28
N ALA A 8 19.08 -11.27 -7.16
CA ALA A 8 18.73 -9.92 -6.76
C ALA A 8 17.62 -9.95 -5.71
N ILE A 9 17.77 -9.11 -4.67
CA ILE A 9 16.71 -8.88 -3.70
C ILE A 9 15.59 -8.14 -4.42
N VAL A 10 14.40 -8.71 -4.43
CA VAL A 10 13.22 -8.06 -4.99
C VAL A 10 12.48 -7.37 -3.85
N ALA A 11 12.31 -6.07 -3.98
CA ALA A 11 11.50 -5.27 -3.08
C ALA A 11 10.24 -4.84 -3.82
N VAL A 12 9.09 -5.01 -3.20
CA VAL A 12 7.80 -4.63 -3.77
C VAL A 12 7.12 -3.61 -2.88
N ALA A 13 6.35 -2.71 -3.50
CA ALA A 13 5.59 -1.69 -2.78
C ALA A 13 4.22 -1.50 -3.40
N ILE A 14 3.24 -1.24 -2.55
CA ILE A 14 1.89 -0.86 -2.96
C ILE A 14 1.65 0.57 -2.47
N VAL A 15 1.10 1.42 -3.34
CA VAL A 15 0.80 2.81 -2.99
C VAL A 15 -0.70 3.05 -3.08
N LEU A 16 -1.29 3.52 -2.00
CA LEU A 16 -2.73 3.71 -1.84
C LEU A 16 -3.08 5.19 -1.80
N HIS A 17 -4.09 5.57 -2.56
CA HIS A 17 -4.44 6.98 -2.80
C HIS A 17 -5.42 7.54 -1.75
N PRO A 18 -5.61 8.89 -1.73
CA PRO A 18 -6.54 9.52 -0.79
C PRO A 18 -8.01 9.22 -1.12
N HIS A 19 -8.90 9.81 -0.35
CA HIS A 19 -10.32 9.44 -0.31
C HIS A 19 -10.97 9.47 -1.69
N PRO A 20 -11.59 8.36 -2.12
CA PRO A 20 -12.18 8.24 -3.46
C PRO A 20 -13.26 9.27 -3.77
N GLN A 21 -14.06 9.65 -2.77
CA GLN A 21 -15.17 10.58 -2.94
C GLN A 21 -14.75 12.05 -2.89
N TYR A 22 -13.48 12.32 -2.60
CA TYR A 22 -12.93 13.67 -2.54
C TYR A 22 -11.82 13.86 -3.58
N GLY A 23 -11.99 13.25 -4.74
CA GLY A 23 -11.07 13.38 -5.86
C GLY A 23 -9.82 12.51 -5.79
N GLY A 24 -9.75 11.59 -4.83
CA GLY A 24 -8.60 10.69 -4.69
C GLY A 24 -8.50 9.69 -5.81
N THR A 25 -7.32 9.59 -6.43
CA THR A 25 -6.99 8.62 -7.47
C THR A 25 -5.52 8.23 -7.36
N MET A 26 -5.12 7.16 -8.04
CA MET A 26 -3.71 6.76 -8.11
C MET A 26 -2.84 7.78 -8.87
N ASN A 27 -3.46 8.77 -9.51
CA ASN A 27 -2.75 9.85 -10.21
C ASN A 27 -2.58 11.10 -9.33
N ASN A 28 -2.96 11.02 -8.06
CA ASN A 28 -2.71 12.10 -7.10
C ASN A 28 -1.22 12.43 -7.07
N LYS A 29 -0.90 13.72 -6.90
CA LYS A 29 0.47 14.22 -6.96
C LYS A 29 1.39 13.58 -5.92
N ILE A 30 0.90 13.41 -4.69
CA ILE A 30 1.67 12.79 -3.61
C ILE A 30 1.84 11.29 -3.86
N VAL A 31 0.80 10.63 -4.34
CA VAL A 31 0.86 9.21 -4.72
C VAL A 31 1.92 9.00 -5.81
N HIS A 32 1.92 9.86 -6.80
CA HIS A 32 2.90 9.79 -7.89
C HIS A 32 4.33 10.01 -7.39
N LEU A 33 4.51 10.96 -6.47
CA LEU A 33 5.81 11.21 -5.84
C LEU A 33 6.30 9.99 -5.07
N MET A 34 5.44 9.37 -4.28
CA MET A 34 5.77 8.15 -3.54
C MET A 34 6.14 7.01 -4.48
N TYR A 35 5.37 6.83 -5.53
CA TYR A 35 5.63 5.85 -6.58
C TYR A 35 7.04 6.04 -7.15
N ASN A 36 7.39 7.26 -7.54
CA ASN A 36 8.69 7.56 -8.13
C ASN A 36 9.84 7.32 -7.15
N ILE A 37 9.66 7.66 -5.88
CA ILE A 37 10.68 7.42 -4.86
C ILE A 37 10.96 5.92 -4.72
N PHE A 38 9.92 5.09 -4.69
CA PHE A 38 10.10 3.64 -4.65
C PHE A 38 10.83 3.12 -5.89
N ILE A 39 10.43 3.58 -7.07
CA ILE A 39 11.07 3.19 -8.34
C ILE A 39 12.55 3.55 -8.32
N GLU A 40 12.89 4.76 -7.88
CA GLU A 40 14.28 5.23 -7.81
C GLU A 40 15.13 4.41 -6.84
N ASN A 41 14.49 3.78 -5.85
CA ASN A 41 15.16 2.91 -4.89
C ASN A 41 15.11 1.43 -5.27
N GLY A 42 14.75 1.12 -6.51
CA GLY A 42 14.83 -0.25 -7.03
C GLY A 42 13.62 -1.12 -6.72
N PHE A 43 12.53 -0.55 -6.21
CA PHE A 43 11.31 -1.30 -5.92
C PHE A 43 10.50 -1.56 -7.19
N SER A 44 9.82 -2.70 -7.20
CA SER A 44 8.69 -2.93 -8.11
C SER A 44 7.45 -2.37 -7.43
N VAL A 45 6.73 -1.46 -8.08
CA VAL A 45 5.67 -0.70 -7.42
C VAL A 45 4.34 -0.88 -8.13
N ILE A 46 3.28 -1.05 -7.33
CA ILE A 46 1.92 -1.11 -7.80
C ILE A 46 1.16 0.08 -7.24
N LYS A 47 0.54 0.87 -8.13
CA LYS A 47 -0.48 1.85 -7.77
C LYS A 47 -1.85 1.23 -8.01
N VAL A 48 -2.77 1.47 -7.12
CA VAL A 48 -4.12 0.92 -7.17
C VAL A 48 -5.13 2.05 -7.19
N ASN A 49 -6.11 1.99 -8.09
CA ASN A 49 -7.34 2.76 -7.93
C ASN A 49 -8.33 1.90 -7.15
N PHE A 50 -8.79 2.44 -6.02
CA PHE A 50 -9.85 1.78 -5.26
C PHE A 50 -11.13 1.64 -6.09
N ARG A 51 -12.02 0.76 -5.65
CA ARG A 51 -13.29 0.51 -6.33
C ARG A 51 -14.05 1.81 -6.61
N GLY A 52 -14.62 1.89 -7.80
CA GLY A 52 -15.36 3.08 -8.25
C GLY A 52 -14.50 4.25 -8.72
N VAL A 53 -13.16 4.12 -8.69
CA VAL A 53 -12.24 5.18 -9.09
C VAL A 53 -11.61 4.83 -10.44
N GLY A 54 -11.60 5.80 -11.36
CA GLY A 54 -11.03 5.62 -12.69
C GLY A 54 -11.70 4.46 -13.43
N LYS A 55 -10.91 3.48 -13.85
CA LYS A 55 -11.41 2.30 -14.56
C LYS A 55 -11.74 1.13 -13.63
N SER A 56 -11.60 1.30 -12.32
CA SER A 56 -11.93 0.26 -11.35
C SER A 56 -13.44 0.15 -11.18
N ASP A 57 -13.93 -1.07 -11.22
CA ASP A 57 -15.37 -1.35 -11.04
C ASP A 57 -15.80 -1.16 -9.58
N GLY A 58 -17.11 -1.12 -9.38
CA GLY A 58 -17.70 -1.05 -8.05
C GLY A 58 -17.96 0.37 -7.59
N VAL A 59 -18.25 0.50 -6.30
CA VAL A 59 -18.55 1.78 -5.66
C VAL A 59 -17.82 1.86 -4.32
N PHE A 60 -17.61 3.08 -3.85
CA PHE A 60 -17.00 3.32 -2.55
C PHE A 60 -17.74 2.55 -1.44
N ASP A 61 -16.99 1.85 -0.59
CA ASP A 61 -17.55 0.95 0.43
C ASP A 61 -17.02 1.25 1.83
N ASN A 62 -16.90 2.52 2.16
CA ASN A 62 -16.58 3.01 3.52
C ASN A 62 -15.32 2.41 4.13
N GLY A 63 -14.35 2.01 3.32
CA GLY A 63 -13.07 1.46 3.76
C GLY A 63 -13.01 -0.05 3.79
N GLN A 64 -14.13 -0.76 3.94
CA GLN A 64 -14.13 -2.23 3.98
C GLN A 64 -13.80 -2.83 2.62
N GLY A 65 -14.48 -2.37 1.59
CA GLY A 65 -14.21 -2.81 0.23
C GLY A 65 -12.84 -2.35 -0.25
N GLU A 66 -12.44 -1.14 0.11
CA GLU A 66 -11.12 -0.60 -0.23
C GLU A 66 -10.00 -1.42 0.42
N LEU A 67 -10.20 -1.89 1.65
CA LEU A 67 -9.26 -2.80 2.28
C LEU A 67 -9.15 -4.12 1.50
N SER A 68 -10.27 -4.64 1.02
CA SER A 68 -10.28 -5.83 0.17
C SER A 68 -9.54 -5.59 -1.15
N ASP A 69 -9.66 -4.39 -1.72
CA ASP A 69 -8.94 -4.01 -2.93
C ASP A 69 -7.43 -4.02 -2.70
N ALA A 70 -6.98 -3.49 -1.58
CA ALA A 70 -5.56 -3.49 -1.21
C ALA A 70 -5.05 -4.92 -0.96
N ALA A 71 -5.83 -5.74 -0.28
CA ALA A 71 -5.50 -7.15 -0.07
C ALA A 71 -5.41 -7.91 -1.39
N ALA A 72 -6.30 -7.62 -2.34
CA ALA A 72 -6.25 -8.22 -3.68
C ALA A 72 -4.97 -7.85 -4.42
N ALA A 73 -4.46 -6.63 -4.24
CA ALA A 73 -3.18 -6.22 -4.81
C ALA A 73 -2.02 -7.05 -4.25
N LEU A 74 -2.01 -7.31 -2.93
CA LEU A 74 -1.03 -8.21 -2.32
C LEU A 74 -1.14 -9.62 -2.87
N ASP A 75 -2.35 -10.15 -3.00
CA ASP A 75 -2.59 -11.48 -3.55
C ASP A 75 -2.07 -11.57 -4.98
N TRP A 76 -2.24 -10.51 -5.76
CA TRP A 76 -1.71 -10.45 -7.13
C TRP A 76 -0.19 -10.54 -7.14
N ILE A 77 0.49 -9.80 -6.23
CA ILE A 77 1.95 -9.87 -6.10
C ILE A 77 2.40 -11.30 -5.79
N GLU A 78 1.73 -11.96 -4.86
CA GLU A 78 2.08 -13.32 -4.46
C GLU A 78 1.91 -14.32 -5.61
N ARG A 79 0.87 -14.11 -6.44
CA ARG A 79 0.64 -14.97 -7.61
C ARG A 79 1.70 -14.83 -8.70
N GLN A 80 2.49 -13.75 -8.67
CA GLN A 80 3.59 -13.57 -9.62
C GLN A 80 4.80 -14.45 -9.31
N ASN A 81 4.77 -15.19 -8.20
CA ASN A 81 5.90 -16.03 -7.74
C ASN A 81 7.21 -15.25 -7.62
N LEU A 82 7.11 -13.98 -7.26
CA LEU A 82 8.29 -13.17 -7.01
C LEU A 82 8.93 -13.59 -5.70
N ASP A 83 10.23 -13.78 -5.74
CA ASP A 83 10.99 -14.09 -4.54
C ASP A 83 11.42 -12.78 -3.90
N TYR A 84 10.47 -12.11 -3.27
CA TYR A 84 10.72 -10.82 -2.65
C TYR A 84 11.08 -10.97 -1.17
N SER A 85 12.03 -10.15 -0.72
CA SER A 85 12.46 -10.08 0.68
C SER A 85 11.85 -8.90 1.42
N GLN A 86 11.33 -7.90 0.69
CA GLN A 86 10.73 -6.70 1.27
C GLN A 86 9.39 -6.43 0.58
N CYS A 87 8.37 -6.23 1.41
CA CYS A 87 7.05 -5.82 0.96
C CYS A 87 6.61 -4.60 1.78
N TRP A 88 6.46 -3.48 1.11
CA TRP A 88 6.08 -2.21 1.71
C TRP A 88 4.69 -1.82 1.26
N VAL A 89 3.94 -1.21 2.15
CA VAL A 89 2.68 -0.56 1.79
C VAL A 89 2.76 0.90 2.20
N SER A 90 2.32 1.76 1.32
CA SER A 90 2.35 3.20 1.52
C SER A 90 0.97 3.77 1.25
N GLY A 91 0.56 4.76 2.03
CA GLY A 91 -0.74 5.39 1.87
C GLY A 91 -0.72 6.86 2.18
N PHE A 92 -1.57 7.61 1.49
CA PHE A 92 -1.75 9.04 1.68
C PHE A 92 -3.19 9.32 2.13
N SER A 93 -3.36 10.01 3.27
CA SER A 93 -4.65 10.42 3.81
C SER A 93 -5.56 9.20 4.08
N PHE A 94 -6.66 9.05 3.37
CA PHE A 94 -7.52 7.85 3.45
C PHE A 94 -6.73 6.56 3.16
N GLY A 95 -5.81 6.61 2.20
CA GLY A 95 -4.92 5.48 1.90
C GLY A 95 -4.06 5.08 3.10
N SER A 96 -3.74 6.01 4.00
CA SER A 96 -3.05 5.71 5.26
C SER A 96 -3.89 4.79 6.15
N LEU A 97 -5.18 5.03 6.25
CA LEU A 97 -6.09 4.18 7.02
C LEU A 97 -6.08 2.75 6.46
N ILE A 98 -6.24 2.63 5.16
CA ILE A 98 -6.26 1.31 4.49
C ILE A 98 -4.91 0.61 4.65
N CYS A 99 -3.81 1.35 4.51
CA CYS A 99 -2.46 0.85 4.73
C CYS A 99 -2.32 0.24 6.13
N MET A 100 -2.71 0.98 7.16
CA MET A 100 -2.57 0.54 8.54
C MET A 100 -3.48 -0.64 8.85
N GLN A 101 -4.69 -0.68 8.30
CA GLN A 101 -5.58 -1.83 8.45
C GLN A 101 -5.00 -3.08 7.77
N LEU A 102 -4.37 -2.90 6.62
CA LEU A 102 -3.77 -4.01 5.88
C LEU A 102 -2.61 -4.64 6.66
N ILE A 103 -1.72 -3.82 7.23
CA ILE A 103 -0.57 -4.35 7.98
C ILE A 103 -0.97 -5.15 9.20
N MET A 104 -2.14 -4.87 9.78
CA MET A 104 -2.66 -5.63 10.92
C MET A 104 -3.13 -7.03 10.52
N ARG A 105 -3.37 -7.28 9.23
CA ARG A 105 -3.95 -8.52 8.72
C ARG A 105 -3.01 -9.33 7.84
N ARG A 106 -1.95 -8.70 7.33
CA ARG A 106 -1.06 -9.31 6.35
C ARG A 106 0.38 -9.22 6.86
N PRO A 107 0.85 -10.27 7.55
CA PRO A 107 2.19 -10.25 8.17
C PRO A 107 3.34 -10.24 7.16
N GLU A 108 3.08 -10.55 5.90
CA GLU A 108 4.08 -10.44 4.85
C GLU A 108 4.47 -8.98 4.54
N VAL A 109 3.64 -8.02 4.91
CA VAL A 109 4.01 -6.60 4.84
C VAL A 109 4.97 -6.31 5.99
N ASN A 110 6.21 -6.01 5.67
CA ASN A 110 7.24 -5.83 6.68
C ASN A 110 7.68 -4.38 6.88
N ASN A 111 7.09 -3.45 6.15
CA ASN A 111 7.35 -2.03 6.34
C ASN A 111 6.21 -1.18 5.75
N PHE A 112 6.08 0.06 6.24
CA PHE A 112 5.06 0.96 5.72
C PHE A 112 5.51 2.41 5.77
N ILE A 113 4.90 3.24 4.93
CA ILE A 113 5.00 4.71 5.00
C ILE A 113 3.60 5.26 4.89
N THR A 114 3.15 6.02 5.88
CA THR A 114 1.89 6.74 5.81
C THR A 114 2.13 8.24 5.83
N ILE A 115 1.45 8.94 4.94
CA ILE A 115 1.54 10.40 4.83
C ILE A 115 0.19 10.99 5.19
N SER A 116 0.19 11.93 6.11
CA SER A 116 -1.01 12.63 6.60
C SER A 116 -2.13 11.67 7.01
N PRO A 117 -1.85 10.69 7.89
CA PRO A 117 -2.94 9.95 8.51
C PRO A 117 -3.76 10.95 9.32
N GLN A 118 -5.07 10.79 9.33
CA GLN A 118 -5.97 11.76 9.95
C GLN A 118 -6.64 11.14 11.17
N PRO A 119 -5.95 11.05 12.32
CA PRO A 119 -6.50 10.38 13.51
C PRO A 119 -7.71 11.12 14.12
N ASN A 120 -7.88 12.39 13.78
CA ASN A 120 -9.06 13.17 14.15
C ASN A 120 -10.27 12.88 13.25
N VAL A 121 -10.08 12.20 12.13
CA VAL A 121 -11.13 11.82 11.17
C VAL A 121 -11.39 10.32 11.20
N TYR A 122 -10.34 9.52 11.30
CA TYR A 122 -10.41 8.06 11.27
C TYR A 122 -9.94 7.49 12.61
N ASP A 123 -10.55 6.38 13.02
CA ASP A 123 -10.17 5.68 14.25
C ASP A 123 -9.00 4.73 13.96
N PHE A 124 -7.86 5.01 14.58
CA PHE A 124 -6.64 4.20 14.48
C PHE A 124 -6.39 3.35 15.74
N SER A 125 -7.36 3.23 16.65
CA SER A 125 -7.16 2.50 17.91
C SER A 125 -6.81 1.02 17.71
N PHE A 126 -7.11 0.45 16.55
CA PHE A 126 -6.78 -0.94 16.21
C PHE A 126 -5.27 -1.20 16.12
N LEU A 127 -4.44 -0.16 16.10
CA LEU A 127 -2.98 -0.28 15.92
C LEU A 127 -2.20 -0.61 17.20
N ALA A 128 -2.86 -0.84 18.30
CA ALA A 128 -2.17 -1.11 19.56
C ALA A 128 -2.30 -2.60 19.95
N PRO A 129 -1.24 -3.45 19.81
CA PRO A 129 0.08 -3.10 19.29
C PRO A 129 0.18 -3.19 17.77
N CYS A 130 1.05 -2.35 17.19
CA CYS A 130 1.33 -2.41 15.77
C CYS A 130 2.36 -3.52 15.47
N PRO A 131 2.07 -4.45 14.54
CA PRO A 131 2.91 -5.63 14.32
C PRO A 131 4.14 -5.39 13.46
N THR A 132 4.27 -4.23 12.84
CA THR A 132 5.39 -3.94 11.94
C THR A 132 5.89 -2.51 12.13
N SER A 133 7.07 -2.25 11.59
CA SER A 133 7.72 -0.96 11.68
C SER A 133 7.51 -0.14 10.42
N GLY A 134 7.55 1.17 10.56
CA GLY A 134 7.40 2.07 9.43
C GLY A 134 7.54 3.53 9.81
N GLN A 135 7.18 4.40 8.87
CA GLN A 135 7.26 5.85 9.01
C GLN A 135 5.88 6.47 8.92
N VAL A 136 5.61 7.40 9.81
CA VAL A 136 4.41 8.24 9.78
C VAL A 136 4.85 9.67 9.54
N ILE A 137 4.36 10.28 8.49
CA ILE A 137 4.76 11.63 8.09
C ILE A 137 3.57 12.59 8.18
#